data_1e11c78b6a1c0b4fc8578bb13bb75998
#
_entry.id   1e11c78b6a1c0b4fc8578bb13bb75998
#
_cell.length_a   1.000
_cell.length_b   1.000
_cell.length_c   1.000
_cell.angle_alpha   90.00
_cell.angle_beta   90.00
_cell.angle_gamma   90.00
#
_symmetry.space_group_name_H-M   'P 1'
#
loop_
_entity.id
_entity.type
_entity.pdbx_description
1 polymer ?
#
loop_
_entity_poly.entity_id
_entity_poly.type
_entity_poly.pdbx_seq_one_letter_code
_entity_poly.pdbx_strand_id
1 'polypeptide(L)'
;MLNLLPFLTKVSENLRRVHNRVNKYLKDPNAKQIHDARTAIRRLDASFLILPKNYRKGSPLSDYVLKCKEFFKVNSEIRDYDIIYEKLQKYPSNPQRDSVIEKLKATREASLEHAKDIAGSLKSTDTSKIIDKID
;
A
#
# COMPACT_ATOMS: atom_id res chain seq x y z
N MET A 1 -8.94 -26.62 22.01
CA MET A 1 -8.17 -26.23 20.84
C MET A 1 -8.80 -25.00 20.21
N LEU A 2 -8.01 -23.99 19.90
CA LEU A 2 -8.51 -22.78 19.27
C LEU A 2 -8.91 -23.05 17.81
N ASN A 3 -10.16 -22.68 17.46
CA ASN A 3 -10.60 -22.75 16.07
C ASN A 3 -10.11 -21.49 15.32
N LEU A 4 -9.21 -21.66 14.35
CA LEU A 4 -8.64 -20.58 13.57
C LEU A 4 -9.53 -20.11 12.40
N LEU A 5 -10.58 -20.88 12.05
CA LEU A 5 -11.39 -20.58 10.87
C LEU A 5 -11.93 -19.14 10.82
N PRO A 6 -12.47 -18.55 11.90
CA PRO A 6 -12.94 -17.17 11.85
C PRO A 6 -11.83 -16.16 11.52
N PHE A 7 -10.61 -16.39 12.01
CA PHE A 7 -9.45 -15.53 11.77
C PHE A 7 -8.98 -15.66 10.32
N LEU A 8 -8.93 -16.89 9.80
CA LEU A 8 -8.55 -17.15 8.41
C LEU A 8 -9.57 -16.55 7.43
N THR A 9 -10.85 -16.66 7.74
CA THR A 9 -11.91 -16.03 6.94
C THR A 9 -11.73 -14.52 6.90
N LYS A 10 -11.38 -13.90 8.02
CA LYS A 10 -11.15 -12.45 8.09
C LYS A 10 -9.95 -12.03 7.26
N VAL A 11 -8.86 -12.80 7.29
CA VAL A 11 -7.68 -12.56 6.43
C VAL A 11 -8.08 -12.63 4.96
N SER A 12 -8.84 -13.65 4.56
CA SER A 12 -9.28 -13.82 3.18
C SER A 12 -10.15 -12.65 2.70
N GLU A 13 -11.08 -12.18 3.54
CA GLU A 13 -11.90 -11.01 3.24
C GLU A 13 -11.04 -9.75 3.05
N ASN A 14 -10.09 -9.53 3.96
CA ASN A 14 -9.20 -8.37 3.90
C ASN A 14 -8.28 -8.43 2.68
N LEU A 15 -7.81 -9.62 2.31
CA LEU A 15 -7.00 -9.84 1.13
C LEU A 15 -7.76 -9.44 -0.15
N ARG A 16 -9.00 -9.88 -0.29
CA ARG A 16 -9.87 -9.52 -1.42
C ARG A 16 -10.11 -8.01 -1.46
N ARG A 17 -10.29 -7.40 -0.32
CA ARG A 17 -10.51 -5.94 -0.21
C ARG A 17 -9.28 -5.16 -0.65
N VAL A 18 -8.08 -5.56 -0.23
CA VAL A 18 -6.84 -4.93 -0.68
C VAL A 18 -6.71 -5.05 -2.20
N HIS A 19 -6.92 -6.24 -2.74
CA HIS A 19 -6.82 -6.47 -4.19
C HIS A 19 -7.78 -5.54 -4.96
N ASN A 20 -9.01 -5.42 -4.50
CA ASN A 20 -10.02 -4.53 -5.11
C ASN A 20 -9.59 -3.06 -5.02
N ARG A 21 -9.09 -2.61 -3.87
CA ARG A 21 -8.66 -1.22 -3.67
C ARG A 21 -7.42 -0.87 -4.49
N VAL A 22 -6.48 -1.79 -4.62
CA VAL A 22 -5.29 -1.62 -5.47
C VAL A 22 -5.71 -1.48 -6.94
N ASN A 23 -6.66 -2.29 -7.40
CA ASN A 23 -7.18 -2.17 -8.77
C ASN A 23 -7.80 -0.80 -9.03
N LYS A 24 -8.56 -0.27 -8.09
CA LYS A 24 -9.14 1.08 -8.19
C LYS A 24 -8.07 2.17 -8.18
N TYR A 25 -7.05 2.01 -7.35
CA TYR A 25 -5.89 2.91 -7.32
C TYR A 25 -5.19 2.98 -8.68
N LEU A 26 -4.97 1.83 -9.32
CA LEU A 26 -4.29 1.79 -10.62
C LEU A 26 -5.09 2.49 -11.72
N LYS A 27 -6.42 2.49 -11.63
CA LYS A 27 -7.27 3.20 -12.59
C LYS A 27 -7.22 4.71 -12.40
N ASP A 28 -7.15 5.17 -11.16
CA ASP A 28 -7.11 6.60 -10.82
C ASP A 28 -6.43 6.78 -9.46
N PRO A 29 -5.11 7.03 -9.44
CA PRO A 29 -4.33 7.15 -8.20
C PRO A 29 -4.54 8.49 -7.50
N ASN A 30 -5.77 8.85 -7.20
CA ASN A 30 -6.12 10.06 -6.47
C ASN A 30 -6.03 9.85 -4.94
N ALA A 31 -6.16 10.93 -4.18
CA ALA A 31 -6.05 10.93 -2.73
C ALA A 31 -7.04 9.96 -2.06
N LYS A 32 -8.27 9.88 -2.57
CA LYS A 32 -9.29 8.97 -2.04
C LYS A 32 -8.88 7.50 -2.22
N GLN A 33 -8.43 7.15 -3.43
CA GLN A 33 -8.03 5.77 -3.72
C GLN A 33 -6.79 5.36 -2.94
N ILE A 34 -5.85 6.28 -2.72
CA ILE A 34 -4.68 6.05 -1.87
C ILE A 34 -5.12 5.81 -0.42
N HIS A 35 -6.02 6.65 0.10
CA HIS A 35 -6.54 6.50 1.46
C HIS A 35 -7.25 5.17 1.65
N ASP A 36 -8.13 4.79 0.73
CA ASP A 36 -8.90 3.54 0.81
C ASP A 36 -7.98 2.32 0.73
N ALA A 37 -6.99 2.34 -0.16
CA ALA A 37 -6.00 1.26 -0.26
C ALA A 37 -5.17 1.13 1.02
N ARG A 38 -4.72 2.25 1.59
CA ARG A 38 -3.96 2.24 2.85
C ARG A 38 -4.79 1.69 4.01
N THR A 39 -6.05 2.06 4.11
CA THR A 39 -6.97 1.55 5.13
C THR A 39 -7.16 0.04 4.99
N ALA A 40 -7.35 -0.45 3.76
CA ALA A 40 -7.50 -1.88 3.50
C ALA A 40 -6.22 -2.65 3.88
N ILE A 41 -5.04 -2.10 3.58
CA ILE A 41 -3.75 -2.70 3.92
C ILE A 41 -3.56 -2.78 5.44
N ARG A 42 -3.93 -1.74 6.18
CA ARG A 42 -3.87 -1.76 7.65
C ARG A 42 -4.72 -2.88 8.23
N ARG A 43 -5.91 -3.09 7.69
CA ARG A 43 -6.82 -4.15 8.14
C ARG A 43 -6.26 -5.53 7.83
N LEU A 44 -5.69 -5.71 6.64
CA LEU A 44 -5.03 -6.96 6.28
C LEU A 44 -3.86 -7.26 7.21
N ASP A 45 -2.98 -6.29 7.43
CA ASP A 45 -1.82 -6.45 8.31
C ASP A 45 -2.24 -6.79 9.73
N ALA A 46 -3.25 -6.12 10.28
CA ALA A 46 -3.76 -6.40 11.61
C ALA A 46 -4.27 -7.84 11.73
N SER A 47 -5.05 -8.31 10.74
CA SER A 47 -5.55 -9.69 10.75
C SER A 47 -4.43 -10.72 10.52
N PHE A 48 -3.42 -10.37 9.76
CA PHE A 48 -2.25 -11.22 9.50
C PHE A 48 -1.41 -11.42 10.77
N LEU A 49 -1.20 -10.35 11.55
CA LEU A 49 -0.34 -10.39 12.74
C LEU A 49 -0.86 -11.29 13.86
N ILE A 50 -2.16 -11.56 13.90
CA ILE A 50 -2.75 -12.46 14.91
C ILE A 50 -2.69 -13.93 14.51
N LEU A 51 -2.25 -14.24 13.28
CA LEU A 51 -2.12 -15.63 12.84
C LEU A 51 -0.91 -16.30 13.48
N PRO A 52 -0.92 -17.65 13.63
CA PRO A 52 0.26 -18.39 14.06
C PRO A 52 1.45 -18.18 13.12
N LYS A 53 2.65 -18.35 13.66
CA LYS A 53 3.91 -18.07 12.98
C LYS A 53 4.09 -18.78 11.64
N ASN A 54 3.58 -20.01 11.52
CA ASN A 54 3.67 -20.77 10.27
C ASN A 54 2.92 -20.13 9.09
N TYR A 55 1.90 -19.31 9.37
CA TYR A 55 1.21 -18.51 8.34
C TYR A 55 1.93 -17.21 8.02
N ARG A 56 2.78 -16.72 8.94
CA ARG A 56 3.40 -15.39 8.84
C ARG A 56 4.81 -15.41 8.27
N LYS A 57 5.42 -16.58 8.09
CA LYS A 57 6.81 -16.71 7.59
C LYS A 57 6.88 -17.60 6.36
N GLY A 58 7.55 -17.11 5.32
CA GLY A 58 7.87 -17.87 4.14
C GLY A 58 6.67 -18.35 3.33
N SER A 59 5.51 -17.74 3.53
CA SER A 59 4.28 -18.10 2.81
C SER A 59 3.98 -17.11 1.69
N PRO A 60 3.21 -17.51 0.66
CA PRO A 60 2.72 -16.54 -0.33
C PRO A 60 1.93 -15.39 0.29
N LEU A 61 1.20 -15.64 1.38
CA LEU A 61 0.49 -14.61 2.12
C LEU A 61 1.47 -13.60 2.73
N SER A 62 2.56 -14.05 3.35
CA SER A 62 3.55 -13.14 3.93
C SER A 62 4.23 -12.29 2.87
N ASP A 63 4.52 -12.85 1.70
CA ASP A 63 5.11 -12.11 0.58
C ASP A 63 4.16 -11.03 0.08
N TYR A 64 2.88 -11.34 -0.02
CA TYR A 64 1.85 -10.37 -0.42
C TYR A 64 1.73 -9.23 0.60
N VAL A 65 1.70 -9.55 1.89
CA VAL A 65 1.62 -8.56 2.97
C VAL A 65 2.85 -7.64 2.97
N LEU A 66 4.05 -8.19 2.74
CA LEU A 66 5.26 -7.38 2.63
C LEU A 66 5.19 -6.38 1.48
N LYS A 67 4.68 -6.78 0.32
CA LYS A 67 4.47 -5.86 -0.82
C LYS A 67 3.43 -4.79 -0.48
N CYS A 68 2.38 -5.15 0.23
CA CYS A 68 1.38 -4.19 0.71
C CYS A 68 2.00 -3.14 1.63
N LYS A 69 2.88 -3.55 2.54
CA LYS A 69 3.59 -2.63 3.44
C LYS A 69 4.52 -1.70 2.67
N GLU A 70 5.21 -2.19 1.66
CA GLU A 70 6.04 -1.37 0.79
C GLU A 70 5.21 -0.33 0.03
N PHE A 71 4.09 -0.74 -0.53
CA PHE A 71 3.12 0.16 -1.18
C PHE A 71 2.65 1.24 -0.22
N PHE A 72 2.28 0.87 0.99
CA PHE A 72 1.86 1.79 2.05
C PHE A 72 2.94 2.82 2.36
N LYS A 73 4.19 2.36 2.53
CA LYS A 73 5.33 3.22 2.85
C LYS A 73 5.61 4.23 1.75
N VAL A 74 5.63 3.81 0.49
CA VAL A 74 5.89 4.70 -0.65
C VAL A 74 4.80 5.77 -0.75
N ASN A 75 3.54 5.41 -0.58
CA ASN A 75 2.44 6.37 -0.61
C ASN A 75 2.46 7.33 0.58
N SER A 76 2.99 6.92 1.74
CA SER A 76 3.21 7.81 2.87
C SER A 76 4.30 8.84 2.55
N GLU A 77 5.36 8.45 1.86
CA GLU A 77 6.40 9.37 1.40
C GLU A 77 5.84 10.39 0.41
N ILE A 78 4.99 9.94 -0.53
CA ILE A 78 4.34 10.85 -1.50
C ILE A 78 3.49 11.89 -0.76
N ARG A 79 2.75 11.49 0.25
CA ARG A 79 1.95 12.41 1.07
C ARG A 79 2.84 13.42 1.78
N ASP A 80 3.98 13.00 2.31
CA ASP A 80 4.93 13.89 2.98
C ASP A 80 5.46 14.94 1.99
N TYR A 81 5.79 14.55 0.76
CA TYR A 81 6.21 15.47 -0.30
C TYR A 81 5.11 16.49 -0.61
N ASP A 82 3.86 16.06 -0.69
CA ASP A 82 2.72 16.95 -0.96
C ASP A 82 2.54 17.99 0.15
N ILE A 83 2.73 17.59 1.40
CA ILE A 83 2.66 18.51 2.56
C ILE A 83 3.80 19.53 2.50
N ILE A 84 5.01 19.10 2.21
CA ILE A 84 6.17 19.99 2.08
C ILE A 84 5.94 20.97 0.92
N TYR A 85 5.43 20.50 -0.22
CA TYR A 85 5.12 21.35 -1.37
C TYR A 85 4.10 22.44 -1.00
N GLU A 86 3.02 22.10 -0.30
CA GLU A 86 2.03 23.10 0.17
C GLU A 86 2.67 24.16 1.05
N LYS A 87 3.54 23.75 1.96
CA LYS A 87 4.25 24.68 2.85
C LYS A 87 5.18 25.62 2.07
N LEU A 88 5.92 25.09 1.09
CA LEU A 88 6.82 25.88 0.27
C LEU A 88 6.08 26.90 -0.57
N GLN A 89 4.87 26.61 -1.03
CA GLN A 89 4.07 27.54 -1.82
C GLN A 89 3.64 28.80 -1.04
N LYS A 90 3.67 28.76 0.28
CA LYS A 90 3.34 29.91 1.13
C LYS A 90 4.46 30.94 1.19
N TYR A 91 5.67 30.59 0.75
CA TYR A 91 6.81 31.51 0.69
C TYR A 91 6.88 32.18 -0.67
N PRO A 92 7.40 33.43 -0.75
CA PRO A 92 7.60 34.10 -2.02
C PRO A 92 8.53 33.32 -2.95
N SER A 93 8.26 33.37 -4.25
CA SER A 93 9.14 32.74 -5.25
C SER A 93 10.53 33.36 -5.20
N ASN A 94 11.55 32.50 -5.18
CA ASN A 94 12.96 32.84 -5.31
C ASN A 94 13.71 31.63 -5.87
N PRO A 95 14.94 31.79 -6.41
CA PRO A 95 15.66 30.69 -7.03
C PRO A 95 15.87 29.48 -6.12
N GLN A 96 16.10 29.69 -4.84
CA GLN A 96 16.32 28.61 -3.87
C GLN A 96 15.04 27.79 -3.66
N ARG A 97 13.92 28.47 -3.40
CA ARG A 97 12.61 27.85 -3.24
C ARG A 97 12.23 27.05 -4.49
N ASP A 98 12.39 27.65 -5.66
CA ASP A 98 12.00 27.04 -6.93
C ASP A 98 12.84 25.80 -7.24
N SER A 99 14.13 25.83 -6.90
CA SER A 99 15.03 24.67 -7.02
C SER A 99 14.59 23.52 -6.13
N VAL A 100 14.21 23.80 -4.87
CA VAL A 100 13.71 22.78 -3.95
C VAL A 100 12.40 22.18 -4.46
N ILE A 101 11.49 23.00 -4.97
CA ILE A 101 10.21 22.53 -5.53
C ILE A 101 10.44 21.60 -6.72
N GLU A 102 11.39 21.93 -7.61
CA GLU A 102 11.69 21.06 -8.76
C GLU A 102 12.23 19.70 -8.32
N LYS A 103 13.15 19.68 -7.35
CA LYS A 103 13.68 18.43 -6.80
C LYS A 103 12.58 17.60 -6.14
N LEU A 104 11.69 18.27 -5.40
CA LEU A 104 10.57 17.64 -4.72
C LEU A 104 9.62 16.99 -5.72
N LYS A 105 9.29 17.69 -6.82
CA LYS A 105 8.44 17.16 -7.89
C LYS A 105 9.06 15.93 -8.55
N ALA A 106 10.35 15.99 -8.87
CA ALA A 106 11.06 14.87 -9.49
C ALA A 106 11.09 13.64 -8.57
N THR A 107 11.36 13.85 -7.27
CA THR A 107 11.38 12.78 -6.27
C THR A 107 10.00 12.18 -6.09
N ARG A 108 8.96 13.02 -6.04
CA ARG A 108 7.55 12.56 -5.93
C ARG A 108 7.17 11.71 -7.14
N GLU A 109 7.53 12.13 -8.33
CA GLU A 109 7.21 11.41 -9.56
C GLU A 109 7.90 10.04 -9.61
N ALA A 110 9.17 9.95 -9.20
CA ALA A 110 9.87 8.68 -9.07
C ALA A 110 9.20 7.75 -8.05
N SER A 111 8.77 8.29 -6.91
CA SER A 111 8.04 7.52 -5.89
C SER A 111 6.69 7.05 -6.41
N LEU A 112 5.98 7.87 -7.18
CA LEU A 112 4.69 7.50 -7.77
C LEU A 112 4.86 6.35 -8.77
N GLU A 113 5.88 6.40 -9.62
CA GLU A 113 6.20 5.30 -10.53
C GLU A 113 6.49 4.00 -9.77
N HIS A 114 7.27 4.10 -8.70
CA HIS A 114 7.56 2.94 -7.84
C HIS A 114 6.28 2.39 -7.19
N ALA A 115 5.42 3.25 -6.68
CA ALA A 115 4.13 2.83 -6.10
C ALA A 115 3.25 2.12 -7.13
N LYS A 116 3.20 2.62 -8.36
CA LYS A 116 2.46 1.98 -9.46
C LYS A 116 3.03 0.60 -9.82
N ASP A 117 4.35 0.46 -9.82
CA ASP A 117 5.01 -0.82 -10.09
C ASP A 117 4.65 -1.85 -9.02
N ILE A 118 4.67 -1.46 -7.74
CA ILE A 118 4.26 -2.34 -6.64
C ILE A 118 2.78 -2.71 -6.78
N ALA A 119 1.93 -1.73 -7.05
CA ALA A 119 0.49 -1.97 -7.25
C ALA A 119 0.23 -2.91 -8.42
N GLY A 120 0.97 -2.78 -9.52
CA GLY A 120 0.89 -3.69 -10.66
C GLY A 120 1.28 -5.13 -10.29
N SER A 121 2.31 -5.28 -9.47
CA SER A 121 2.72 -6.58 -8.93
C SER A 121 1.64 -7.19 -8.03
N LEU A 122 1.02 -6.38 -7.17
CA LEU A 122 -0.11 -6.84 -6.33
C LEU A 122 -1.30 -7.25 -7.18
N LYS A 123 -1.64 -6.46 -8.19
CA LYS A 123 -2.75 -6.76 -9.11
C LYS A 123 -2.54 -8.08 -9.85
N SER A 124 -1.32 -8.37 -10.30
CA SER A 124 -1.00 -9.58 -11.05
C SER A 124 -0.88 -10.82 -10.18
N THR A 125 -0.86 -10.67 -8.85
CA THR A 125 -0.83 -11.81 -7.93
C THR A 125 -2.19 -12.50 -7.89
N ASP A 126 -2.17 -13.83 -8.01
CA ASP A 126 -3.38 -14.64 -7.91
C ASP A 126 -3.77 -14.83 -6.44
N THR A 127 -4.64 -13.94 -5.95
CA THR A 127 -5.11 -13.96 -4.57
C THR A 127 -5.94 -15.20 -4.25
N SER A 128 -6.62 -15.78 -5.25
CA SER A 128 -7.37 -17.02 -5.07
C SER A 128 -6.46 -18.17 -4.64
N LYS A 129 -5.26 -18.27 -5.21
CA LYS A 129 -4.28 -19.30 -4.82
C LYS A 129 -3.79 -19.10 -3.40
N ILE A 130 -3.61 -17.85 -2.98
CA ILE A 130 -3.22 -17.53 -1.59
C ILE A 130 -4.34 -17.96 -0.64
N ILE A 131 -5.59 -17.62 -0.95
CA ILE A 131 -6.77 -17.95 -0.15
C ILE A 131 -6.94 -19.46 -0.05
N ASP A 132 -6.79 -20.20 -1.13
CA ASP A 132 -6.91 -21.66 -1.15
C ASP A 132 -5.89 -22.33 -0.23
N LYS A 133 -4.68 -21.78 -0.11
CA LYS A 133 -3.65 -22.30 0.80
C LYS A 133 -3.90 -21.96 2.28
N ILE A 134 -4.68 -20.93 2.55
CA ILE A 134 -5.06 -20.54 3.91
C ILE A 134 -6.14 -21.47 4.45
N ASP A 135 -7.10 -21.84 3.62
CA ASP A 135 -8.21 -22.73 3.96
C ASP A 135 -7.72 -24.19 3.94
#